data_6350e840ba026486238566cbef1328af
#
_entry.id   6350e840ba026486238566cbef1328af
#
_cell.length_a   1.000
_cell.length_b   1.000
_cell.length_c   1.000
_cell.angle_alpha   90.00
_cell.angle_beta   90.00
_cell.angle_gamma   90.00
#
_symmetry.space_group_name_H-M   'P 1'
#
loop_
_entity.id
_entity.type
_entity.pdbx_description
1 polymer ?
#
loop_
_entity_poly.entity_id
_entity_poly.type
_entity_poly.pdbx_seq_one_letter_code
_entity_poly.pdbx_strand_id
1 'polypeptide(L)'
;MPHKTTPTKPPAEKAFLVGVEFRSEKPLISMEDSLSELALLAQTVNLEVVGEASQRLDTPNPSTLIGKGKVEEIAMLAEENLADIIIFDTELSPRHQRDLEETFGAKLRVIDRTALILDIFAQHAHTSEGILQVSLAQYEYRLPRLTRAWTHLARQTGGGGGRAGSVGGVGLRGPGETQLEVDRREIRKRISVLKKELEKVRAHRHRYRSQRKRSRIPLISLVGYTNAGKSTLLNRITHAEVLVADQLFATLDPTTRRVELPGGHQGLLTDTVGFIQKLPTQLIAAFQATLEEISEADLLIHVVDVTHPNALEQARSVTDTLKEIQADHIPVITALNKIDRLPLPELANELLADFPKAVAISALKGLGINELLQAIEMELFENFTPITVQIPYTEGQLISLFHEQGQVTLIEHKRKGVTIQGYIPNRLLARYAAYQNIPPDEPEEYEVDVD
;
A
#
# COMPACT_ATOMS: atom_id res chain seq x y z
N MET A 1 -25.50 27.19 36.95
CA MET A 1 -26.02 26.38 35.86
C MET A 1 -24.82 25.72 35.16
N PRO A 2 -24.75 24.39 35.06
CA PRO A 2 -23.65 23.74 34.38
C PRO A 2 -23.75 23.99 32.85
N HIS A 3 -22.69 24.51 32.25
CA HIS A 3 -22.56 24.62 30.82
C HIS A 3 -22.60 23.20 30.20
N LYS A 4 -23.64 22.93 29.42
CA LYS A 4 -23.69 21.74 28.54
C LYS A 4 -22.62 21.96 27.46
N THR A 5 -21.52 21.25 27.57
CA THR A 5 -20.56 21.13 26.49
C THR A 5 -21.26 20.41 25.33
N THR A 6 -21.54 21.11 24.27
CA THR A 6 -21.98 20.54 22.99
C THR A 6 -20.85 19.66 22.44
N PRO A 7 -21.11 18.42 22.06
CA PRO A 7 -20.08 17.59 21.44
C PRO A 7 -19.60 18.24 20.14
N THR A 8 -18.30 18.43 20.02
CA THR A 8 -17.64 19.10 18.89
C THR A 8 -17.52 18.20 17.63
N LYS A 9 -17.91 16.92 17.71
CA LYS A 9 -17.98 16.03 16.54
C LYS A 9 -19.44 15.86 16.11
N PRO A 10 -19.74 15.96 14.80
CA PRO A 10 -21.05 15.57 14.30
C PRO A 10 -21.34 14.12 14.68
N PRO A 11 -22.60 13.72 14.90
CA PRO A 11 -22.96 12.34 15.17
C PRO A 11 -22.46 11.46 14.01
N ALA A 12 -21.98 10.25 14.34
CA ALA A 12 -21.55 9.30 13.33
C ALA A 12 -22.74 8.93 12.42
N GLU A 13 -22.54 8.93 11.11
CA GLU A 13 -23.55 8.44 10.17
C GLU A 13 -23.72 6.92 10.34
N LYS A 14 -24.94 6.45 10.21
CA LYS A 14 -25.32 5.05 10.41
C LYS A 14 -25.31 4.29 9.10
N ALA A 15 -24.57 3.19 9.05
CA ALA A 15 -24.38 2.35 7.87
C ALA A 15 -25.10 1.01 8.02
N PHE A 16 -25.83 0.60 6.98
CA PHE A 16 -26.38 -0.73 6.82
C PHE A 16 -25.60 -1.49 5.75
N LEU A 17 -25.11 -2.68 6.07
CA LEU A 17 -24.23 -3.47 5.19
C LEU A 17 -25.02 -4.48 4.37
N VAL A 18 -24.64 -4.66 3.10
CA VAL A 18 -25.29 -5.62 2.20
C VAL A 18 -24.26 -6.51 1.53
N GLY A 19 -24.30 -7.79 1.86
CA GLY A 19 -23.46 -8.82 1.25
C GLY A 19 -24.17 -9.50 0.06
N VAL A 20 -23.44 -9.66 -1.05
CA VAL A 20 -23.94 -10.40 -2.21
C VAL A 20 -22.92 -11.46 -2.61
N GLU A 21 -23.36 -12.71 -2.71
CA GLU A 21 -22.56 -13.86 -3.12
C GLU A 21 -23.17 -14.54 -4.34
N PHE A 22 -22.36 -14.81 -5.36
CA PHE A 22 -22.81 -15.56 -6.53
C PHE A 22 -22.38 -17.01 -6.40
N ARG A 23 -23.34 -17.95 -6.58
CA ARG A 23 -23.06 -19.40 -6.48
C ARG A 23 -22.06 -19.91 -7.51
N SER A 24 -21.90 -19.18 -8.61
CA SER A 24 -20.90 -19.48 -9.65
C SER A 24 -19.49 -19.14 -9.24
N GLU A 25 -19.29 -18.29 -8.24
CA GLU A 25 -17.99 -17.87 -7.73
C GLU A 25 -17.60 -18.74 -6.53
N LYS A 26 -16.32 -19.03 -6.41
CA LYS A 26 -15.74 -19.63 -5.20
C LYS A 26 -14.96 -18.56 -4.47
N PRO A 27 -15.58 -17.81 -3.57
CA PRO A 27 -14.88 -16.76 -2.83
C PRO A 27 -13.80 -17.39 -1.95
N LEU A 28 -12.68 -16.70 -1.80
CA LEU A 28 -11.58 -17.11 -0.92
C LEU A 28 -11.97 -17.04 0.56
N ILE A 29 -12.87 -16.13 0.91
CA ILE A 29 -13.32 -15.87 2.28
C ILE A 29 -14.85 -15.97 2.33
N SER A 30 -15.39 -16.41 3.47
CA SER A 30 -16.84 -16.53 3.66
C SER A 30 -17.55 -15.16 3.53
N MET A 31 -18.87 -15.19 3.28
CA MET A 31 -19.69 -13.96 3.22
C MET A 31 -19.65 -13.23 4.57
N GLU A 32 -19.73 -13.98 5.67
CA GLU A 32 -19.72 -13.43 7.03
C GLU A 32 -18.41 -12.71 7.32
N ASP A 33 -17.27 -13.29 6.91
CA ASP A 33 -15.96 -12.67 7.08
C ASP A 33 -15.80 -11.43 6.18
N SER A 34 -16.35 -11.48 4.95
CA SER A 34 -16.34 -10.34 4.03
C SER A 34 -17.16 -9.16 4.56
N LEU A 35 -18.33 -9.43 5.18
CA LEU A 35 -19.13 -8.40 5.86
C LEU A 35 -18.45 -7.87 7.11
N SER A 36 -17.78 -8.73 7.89
CA SER A 36 -17.00 -8.32 9.04
C SER A 36 -15.85 -7.38 8.63
N GLU A 37 -15.17 -7.67 7.52
CA GLU A 37 -14.15 -6.78 6.97
C GLU A 37 -14.76 -5.46 6.48
N LEU A 38 -15.92 -5.49 5.81
CA LEU A 38 -16.65 -4.29 5.39
C LEU A 38 -17.06 -3.42 6.59
N ALA A 39 -17.44 -4.03 7.70
CA ALA A 39 -17.75 -3.33 8.94
C ALA A 39 -16.52 -2.59 9.49
N LEU A 40 -15.35 -3.21 9.48
CA LEU A 40 -14.08 -2.57 9.88
C LEU A 40 -13.71 -1.40 8.95
N LEU A 41 -13.96 -1.55 7.64
CA LEU A 41 -13.78 -0.45 6.67
C LEU A 41 -14.72 0.72 6.99
N ALA A 42 -15.98 0.45 7.26
CA ALA A 42 -16.97 1.48 7.62
C ALA A 42 -16.57 2.22 8.91
N GLN A 43 -16.12 1.50 9.93
CA GLN A 43 -15.61 2.07 11.19
C GLN A 43 -14.38 2.96 10.98
N THR A 44 -13.51 2.63 10.01
CA THR A 44 -12.33 3.42 9.70
C THR A 44 -12.69 4.86 9.25
N VAL A 45 -13.84 5.07 8.63
CA VAL A 45 -14.36 6.40 8.26
C VAL A 45 -15.39 6.94 9.25
N ASN A 46 -15.42 6.42 10.48
CA ASN A 46 -16.33 6.81 11.55
C ASN A 46 -17.83 6.58 11.22
N LEU A 47 -18.16 5.56 10.44
CA LEU A 47 -19.53 5.10 10.26
C LEU A 47 -19.90 4.11 11.37
N GLU A 48 -21.11 4.21 11.91
CA GLU A 48 -21.67 3.26 12.86
C GLU A 48 -22.45 2.18 12.10
N VAL A 49 -22.04 0.92 12.18
CA VAL A 49 -22.77 -0.19 11.55
C VAL A 49 -23.96 -0.56 12.41
N VAL A 50 -25.18 -0.38 11.87
CA VAL A 50 -26.44 -0.59 12.60
C VAL A 50 -27.18 -1.87 12.20
N GLY A 51 -26.73 -2.54 11.12
CA GLY A 51 -27.31 -3.80 10.69
C GLY A 51 -26.66 -4.30 9.41
N GLU A 52 -26.96 -5.55 9.10
CA GLU A 52 -26.45 -6.21 7.89
C GLU A 52 -27.50 -7.14 7.29
N ALA A 53 -27.42 -7.35 5.97
CA ALA A 53 -28.20 -8.33 5.25
C ALA A 53 -27.36 -8.99 4.17
N SER A 54 -27.64 -10.23 3.84
CA SER A 54 -26.95 -10.94 2.77
C SER A 54 -27.91 -11.64 1.83
N GLN A 55 -27.46 -11.87 0.59
CA GLN A 55 -28.19 -12.65 -0.39
C GLN A 55 -27.23 -13.48 -1.25
N ARG A 56 -27.56 -14.78 -1.41
CA ARG A 56 -26.92 -15.67 -2.37
C ARG A 56 -27.75 -15.77 -3.64
N LEU A 57 -27.11 -15.56 -4.78
CA LEU A 57 -27.77 -15.49 -6.09
C LEU A 57 -27.05 -16.43 -7.08
N ASP A 58 -27.81 -16.92 -8.06
CA ASP A 58 -27.23 -17.62 -9.21
C ASP A 58 -26.70 -16.63 -10.26
N THR A 59 -27.46 -15.54 -10.49
CA THR A 59 -27.15 -14.47 -11.43
C THR A 59 -27.56 -13.11 -10.87
N PRO A 60 -26.82 -12.03 -11.18
CA PRO A 60 -27.17 -10.69 -10.73
C PRO A 60 -28.47 -10.23 -11.39
N ASN A 61 -29.31 -9.53 -10.62
CA ASN A 61 -30.47 -8.84 -11.19
C ASN A 61 -29.95 -7.66 -12.05
N PRO A 62 -30.43 -7.52 -13.32
CA PRO A 62 -29.93 -6.48 -14.23
C PRO A 62 -30.17 -5.04 -13.77
N SER A 63 -31.15 -4.80 -12.90
CA SER A 63 -31.47 -3.45 -12.40
C SER A 63 -30.87 -3.16 -11.03
N THR A 64 -31.04 -4.06 -10.06
CA THR A 64 -30.77 -3.81 -8.64
C THR A 64 -29.67 -4.67 -8.06
N LEU A 65 -28.98 -5.48 -8.89
CA LEU A 65 -27.99 -6.50 -8.49
C LEU A 65 -28.64 -7.64 -7.68
N ILE A 66 -29.47 -7.32 -6.69
CA ILE A 66 -30.19 -8.23 -5.79
C ILE A 66 -31.67 -8.32 -6.18
N GLY A 67 -32.38 -9.34 -5.66
CA GLY A 67 -33.80 -9.54 -5.94
C GLY A 67 -34.69 -8.43 -5.37
N LYS A 68 -35.78 -8.10 -6.04
CA LYS A 68 -36.73 -7.02 -5.62
C LYS A 68 -37.22 -7.18 -4.18
N GLY A 69 -37.65 -8.38 -3.78
CA GLY A 69 -38.08 -8.62 -2.40
C GLY A 69 -36.96 -8.40 -1.37
N LYS A 70 -35.71 -8.67 -1.74
CA LYS A 70 -34.58 -8.37 -0.85
C LYS A 70 -34.28 -6.87 -0.78
N VAL A 71 -34.52 -6.11 -1.86
CA VAL A 71 -34.42 -4.65 -1.84
C VAL A 71 -35.46 -4.05 -0.87
N GLU A 72 -36.72 -4.55 -0.91
CA GLU A 72 -37.77 -4.10 -0.01
C GLU A 72 -37.47 -4.46 1.45
N GLU A 73 -36.96 -5.66 1.71
CA GLU A 73 -36.49 -6.10 3.05
C GLU A 73 -35.40 -5.18 3.59
N ILE A 74 -34.38 -4.90 2.76
CA ILE A 74 -33.27 -4.01 3.15
C ILE A 74 -33.78 -2.59 3.41
N ALA A 75 -34.71 -2.08 2.60
CA ALA A 75 -35.33 -0.76 2.80
C ALA A 75 -36.02 -0.66 4.17
N MET A 76 -36.82 -1.67 4.53
CA MET A 76 -37.50 -1.72 5.84
C MET A 76 -36.51 -1.80 6.99
N LEU A 77 -35.51 -2.70 6.91
CA LEU A 77 -34.48 -2.86 7.95
C LEU A 77 -33.63 -1.60 8.12
N ALA A 78 -33.26 -0.95 7.03
CA ALA A 78 -32.48 0.29 7.06
C ALA A 78 -33.28 1.44 7.69
N GLU A 79 -34.57 1.56 7.40
CA GLU A 79 -35.45 2.57 8.02
C GLU A 79 -35.68 2.29 9.51
N GLU A 80 -35.93 1.03 9.89
CA GLU A 80 -36.08 0.62 11.29
C GLU A 80 -34.85 0.92 12.13
N ASN A 81 -33.64 0.70 11.59
CA ASN A 81 -32.36 0.97 12.25
C ASN A 81 -31.87 2.42 12.07
N LEU A 82 -32.66 3.29 11.44
CA LEU A 82 -32.31 4.69 11.19
C LEU A 82 -30.97 4.83 10.43
N ALA A 83 -30.74 3.99 9.44
CA ALA A 83 -29.53 4.06 8.62
C ALA A 83 -29.57 5.31 7.71
N ASP A 84 -28.41 5.92 7.52
CA ASP A 84 -28.19 7.06 6.62
C ASP A 84 -27.61 6.59 5.27
N ILE A 85 -26.91 5.46 5.28
CA ILE A 85 -26.18 4.93 4.13
C ILE A 85 -26.29 3.39 4.06
N ILE A 86 -26.45 2.88 2.85
CA ILE A 86 -26.37 1.44 2.54
C ILE A 86 -25.07 1.17 1.82
N ILE A 87 -24.29 0.20 2.29
CA ILE A 87 -22.98 -0.16 1.74
C ILE A 87 -23.01 -1.58 1.21
N PHE A 88 -22.81 -1.73 -0.09
CA PHE A 88 -22.70 -3.04 -0.74
C PHE A 88 -21.25 -3.56 -0.71
N ASP A 89 -21.08 -4.82 -0.33
CA ASP A 89 -19.78 -5.51 -0.33
C ASP A 89 -19.24 -5.82 -1.74
N THR A 90 -20.09 -5.73 -2.74
CA THR A 90 -19.77 -5.97 -4.16
C THR A 90 -19.83 -4.66 -4.93
N GLU A 91 -18.92 -4.47 -5.90
CA GLU A 91 -18.93 -3.28 -6.76
C GLU A 91 -20.26 -3.18 -7.53
N LEU A 92 -20.87 -2.00 -7.44
CA LEU A 92 -22.11 -1.70 -8.15
C LEU A 92 -21.81 -1.10 -9.52
N SER A 93 -22.51 -1.58 -10.56
CA SER A 93 -22.53 -0.86 -11.82
C SER A 93 -23.21 0.50 -11.64
N PRO A 94 -22.91 1.50 -12.49
CA PRO A 94 -23.59 2.80 -12.44
C PRO A 94 -25.11 2.71 -12.55
N ARG A 95 -25.62 1.67 -13.24
CA ARG A 95 -27.05 1.39 -13.36
C ARG A 95 -27.61 0.83 -12.06
N HIS A 96 -26.95 -0.18 -11.49
CA HIS A 96 -27.39 -0.78 -10.21
C HIS A 96 -27.48 0.29 -9.12
N GLN A 97 -26.46 1.14 -8.99
CA GLN A 97 -26.43 2.18 -7.99
C GLN A 97 -27.62 3.15 -8.16
N ARG A 98 -27.86 3.62 -9.39
CA ARG A 98 -28.97 4.52 -9.67
C ARG A 98 -30.33 3.89 -9.37
N ASP A 99 -30.57 2.66 -9.86
CA ASP A 99 -31.86 1.99 -9.72
C ASP A 99 -32.13 1.64 -8.23
N LEU A 100 -31.07 1.38 -7.43
CA LEU A 100 -31.14 1.22 -5.98
C LEU A 100 -31.44 2.55 -5.27
N GLU A 101 -30.74 3.64 -5.62
CA GLU A 101 -31.02 4.99 -5.07
C GLU A 101 -32.46 5.47 -5.36
N GLU A 102 -32.97 5.19 -6.54
CA GLU A 102 -34.35 5.47 -6.88
C GLU A 102 -35.34 4.66 -6.03
N THR A 103 -35.04 3.39 -5.74
CA THR A 103 -35.90 2.49 -4.96
C THR A 103 -35.83 2.79 -3.46
N PHE A 104 -34.68 3.05 -2.89
CA PHE A 104 -34.53 3.40 -1.47
C PHE A 104 -34.94 4.84 -1.15
N GLY A 105 -35.05 5.70 -2.17
CA GLY A 105 -35.44 7.10 -2.05
C GLY A 105 -34.33 8.04 -1.60
N ALA A 106 -34.63 9.35 -1.61
CA ALA A 106 -33.63 10.41 -1.43
C ALA A 106 -32.99 10.49 -0.02
N LYS A 107 -33.50 9.75 0.95
CA LYS A 107 -32.99 9.76 2.33
C LYS A 107 -31.82 8.82 2.56
N LEU A 108 -31.73 7.71 1.81
CA LEU A 108 -30.73 6.68 1.95
C LEU A 108 -29.70 6.82 0.82
N ARG A 109 -28.45 7.01 1.18
CA ARG A 109 -27.34 6.99 0.21
C ARG A 109 -26.93 5.55 -0.06
N VAL A 110 -26.57 5.24 -1.29
CA VAL A 110 -26.07 3.93 -1.69
C VAL A 110 -24.64 4.07 -2.18
N ILE A 111 -23.75 3.35 -1.55
CA ILE A 111 -22.36 3.21 -1.99
C ILE A 111 -21.96 1.75 -2.06
N ASP A 112 -20.86 1.47 -2.72
CA ASP A 112 -20.24 0.16 -2.74
C ASP A 112 -18.89 0.16 -2.00
N ARG A 113 -18.32 -1.03 -1.84
CA ARG A 113 -16.99 -1.24 -1.22
C ARG A 113 -15.92 -0.36 -1.88
N THR A 114 -15.96 -0.18 -3.19
CA THR A 114 -15.02 0.65 -3.95
C THR A 114 -15.07 2.11 -3.52
N ALA A 115 -16.28 2.69 -3.42
CA ALA A 115 -16.46 4.06 -2.95
C ALA A 115 -15.97 4.24 -1.52
N LEU A 116 -16.28 3.29 -0.64
CA LEU A 116 -15.84 3.32 0.76
C LEU A 116 -14.30 3.31 0.87
N ILE A 117 -13.62 2.42 0.13
CA ILE A 117 -12.15 2.36 0.10
C ILE A 117 -11.55 3.67 -0.44
N LEU A 118 -12.15 4.26 -1.49
CA LEU A 118 -11.72 5.55 -2.02
C LEU A 118 -11.84 6.69 -1.00
N ASP A 119 -12.87 6.66 -0.16
CA ASP A 119 -13.05 7.66 0.90
C ASP A 119 -12.06 7.46 2.04
N ILE A 120 -11.74 6.21 2.41
CA ILE A 120 -10.66 5.90 3.37
C ILE A 120 -9.32 6.45 2.85
N PHE A 121 -9.00 6.18 1.59
CA PHE A 121 -7.77 6.65 0.98
C PHE A 121 -7.69 8.18 0.89
N ALA A 122 -8.82 8.85 0.64
CA ALA A 122 -8.85 10.32 0.63
C ALA A 122 -8.54 10.92 2.01
N GLN A 123 -8.87 10.23 3.09
CA GLN A 123 -8.55 10.65 4.46
C GLN A 123 -7.10 10.39 4.84
N HIS A 124 -6.46 9.36 4.27
CA HIS A 124 -5.09 8.94 4.61
C HIS A 124 -4.01 9.40 3.62
N ALA A 125 -4.39 10.02 2.49
CA ALA A 125 -3.44 10.59 1.53
C ALA A 125 -2.87 11.92 2.07
N HIS A 126 -1.58 11.93 2.39
CA HIS A 126 -0.90 13.12 2.90
C HIS A 126 0.16 13.64 1.93
N THR A 127 0.72 12.80 1.07
CA THR A 127 1.67 13.25 0.05
C THR A 127 0.94 13.86 -1.15
N SER A 128 1.62 14.81 -1.82
CA SER A 128 1.07 15.42 -3.04
C SER A 128 0.72 14.37 -4.11
N GLU A 129 1.50 13.28 -4.19
CA GLU A 129 1.26 12.19 -5.13
C GLU A 129 0.05 11.35 -4.71
N GLY A 130 -0.02 10.91 -3.45
CA GLY A 130 -1.16 10.16 -2.92
C GLY A 130 -2.47 10.93 -3.13
N ILE A 131 -2.49 12.23 -2.84
CA ILE A 131 -3.66 13.09 -3.06
C ILE A 131 -4.05 13.14 -4.53
N LEU A 132 -3.08 13.26 -5.46
CA LEU A 132 -3.35 13.28 -6.90
C LEU A 132 -3.90 11.93 -7.38
N GLN A 133 -3.33 10.81 -6.92
CA GLN A 133 -3.75 9.46 -7.25
C GLN A 133 -5.17 9.16 -6.77
N VAL A 134 -5.46 9.44 -5.50
CA VAL A 134 -6.79 9.25 -4.93
C VAL A 134 -7.82 10.13 -5.63
N SER A 135 -7.48 11.42 -5.87
CA SER A 135 -8.37 12.33 -6.60
C SER A 135 -8.68 11.82 -8.01
N LEU A 136 -7.67 11.30 -8.72
CA LEU A 136 -7.86 10.72 -10.05
C LEU A 136 -8.81 9.52 -9.98
N ALA A 137 -8.58 8.56 -9.08
CA ALA A 137 -9.42 7.38 -8.90
C ALA A 137 -10.86 7.77 -8.54
N GLN A 138 -11.07 8.74 -7.65
CA GLN A 138 -12.40 9.25 -7.30
C GLN A 138 -13.13 9.86 -8.51
N TYR A 139 -12.45 10.65 -9.35
CA TYR A 139 -13.05 11.21 -10.54
C TYR A 139 -13.35 10.15 -11.59
N GLU A 140 -12.47 9.17 -11.80
CA GLU A 140 -12.71 8.05 -12.73
C GLU A 140 -13.87 7.16 -12.26
N TYR A 141 -13.98 6.89 -10.95
CA TYR A 141 -15.11 6.17 -10.36
C TYR A 141 -16.44 6.94 -10.52
N ARG A 142 -16.44 8.27 -10.28
CA ARG A 142 -17.62 9.12 -10.34
C ARG A 142 -18.10 9.39 -11.77
N LEU A 143 -17.20 9.49 -12.74
CA LEU A 143 -17.53 9.88 -14.11
C LEU A 143 -18.64 9.05 -14.76
N PRO A 144 -18.63 7.69 -14.72
CA PRO A 144 -19.73 6.88 -15.26
C PRO A 144 -21.01 6.94 -14.41
N ARG A 145 -20.91 7.31 -13.13
CA ARG A 145 -22.01 7.37 -12.16
C ARG A 145 -22.70 8.73 -12.11
N LEU A 146 -22.26 9.71 -12.89
CA LEU A 146 -22.92 11.01 -13.01
C LEU A 146 -24.30 10.87 -13.62
N THR A 147 -25.32 11.08 -12.80
CA THR A 147 -26.72 11.15 -13.19
C THR A 147 -27.31 12.49 -12.75
N ARG A 148 -28.52 12.82 -13.19
CA ARG A 148 -29.20 14.09 -12.81
C ARG A 148 -29.39 14.25 -11.28
N ALA A 149 -29.46 13.17 -10.53
CA ALA A 149 -29.66 13.20 -9.08
C ALA A 149 -28.42 13.67 -8.27
N TRP A 150 -27.23 13.56 -8.84
CA TRP A 150 -25.97 13.89 -8.15
C TRP A 150 -25.60 15.37 -8.10
N THR A 151 -26.39 16.25 -8.68
CA THR A 151 -26.17 17.70 -8.66
C THR A 151 -26.22 18.29 -7.24
N HIS A 152 -26.80 17.59 -6.27
CA HIS A 152 -26.88 18.06 -4.88
C HIS A 152 -25.60 17.82 -4.07
N LEU A 153 -24.83 16.77 -4.36
CA LEU A 153 -23.58 16.42 -3.65
C LEU A 153 -22.38 17.32 -4.02
N ALA A 154 -22.34 17.81 -5.25
CA ALA A 154 -21.31 18.78 -5.67
C ALA A 154 -21.37 20.10 -4.88
N ARG A 155 -22.51 20.43 -4.27
CA ARG A 155 -22.67 21.60 -3.39
C ARG A 155 -22.15 21.38 -1.97
N GLN A 156 -22.06 20.13 -1.51
CA GLN A 156 -21.71 19.80 -0.13
C GLN A 156 -20.17 19.69 0.06
N THR A 157 -19.43 19.29 -0.96
CA THR A 157 -17.95 19.23 -0.93
C THR A 157 -17.25 20.53 -1.29
N GLY A 158 -18.03 21.57 -1.75
CA GLY A 158 -17.54 22.90 -2.15
C GLY A 158 -17.81 24.00 -1.13
N GLY A 159 -17.97 23.70 0.15
CA GLY A 159 -18.21 24.67 1.22
C GLY A 159 -16.99 25.53 1.57
N GLY A 160 -16.61 26.44 0.70
CA GLY A 160 -15.60 27.49 0.95
C GLY A 160 -15.93 28.74 0.16
N GLY A 161 -16.66 29.66 0.80
CA GLY A 161 -16.84 31.08 0.60
C GLY A 161 -16.58 31.72 -0.77
N GLY A 162 -17.63 32.29 -1.33
CA GLY A 162 -17.50 33.28 -2.39
C GLY A 162 -18.86 33.75 -2.89
N ARG A 163 -19.40 34.79 -2.25
CA ARG A 163 -20.44 35.64 -2.85
C ARG A 163 -19.93 36.13 -4.20
N ALA A 164 -20.51 35.67 -5.28
CA ALA A 164 -20.39 36.32 -6.57
C ALA A 164 -21.79 36.69 -7.04
N GLY A 165 -21.98 37.99 -7.17
CA GLY A 165 -23.21 38.64 -7.55
C GLY A 165 -23.71 38.20 -8.92
N SER A 166 -25.00 38.18 -9.00
CA SER A 166 -25.81 38.18 -10.22
C SER A 166 -25.36 39.35 -11.13
N VAL A 167 -24.71 39.02 -12.25
CA VAL A 167 -24.69 39.89 -13.43
C VAL A 167 -25.16 39.03 -14.58
N GLY A 168 -26.31 39.39 -15.13
CA GLY A 168 -26.91 38.79 -16.29
C GLY A 168 -26.00 38.92 -17.50
N GLY A 169 -25.49 37.78 -17.96
CA GLY A 169 -24.86 37.58 -19.24
C GLY A 169 -25.58 36.44 -19.94
N VAL A 170 -26.40 36.75 -20.93
CA VAL A 170 -27.00 35.82 -21.89
C VAL A 170 -25.81 35.28 -22.72
N GLY A 171 -25.06 34.34 -22.15
CA GLY A 171 -24.02 33.59 -22.85
C GLY A 171 -24.67 32.48 -23.62
N LEU A 172 -24.57 32.56 -24.92
CA LEU A 172 -24.91 31.59 -25.95
C LEU A 172 -24.55 30.13 -25.56
N ARG A 173 -25.46 29.49 -24.81
CA ARG A 173 -25.49 28.03 -24.72
C ARG A 173 -26.23 27.53 -25.97
N GLY A 174 -25.55 26.79 -26.84
CA GLY A 174 -26.19 26.10 -27.94
C GLY A 174 -27.39 25.30 -27.43
N PRO A 175 -28.49 25.22 -28.16
CA PRO A 175 -29.67 24.50 -27.75
C PRO A 175 -29.34 23.01 -27.68
N GLY A 176 -29.14 22.48 -26.48
CA GLY A 176 -28.94 21.05 -26.29
C GLY A 176 -27.90 20.63 -25.25
N GLU A 177 -27.06 21.51 -24.74
CA GLU A 177 -26.11 21.13 -23.70
C GLU A 177 -26.80 21.06 -22.33
N THR A 178 -27.02 19.85 -21.83
CA THR A 178 -27.57 19.64 -20.50
C THR A 178 -26.50 19.94 -19.42
N GLN A 179 -26.92 20.36 -18.23
CA GLN A 179 -26.02 20.59 -17.09
C GLN A 179 -25.10 19.37 -16.86
N LEU A 180 -25.65 18.16 -17.07
CA LEU A 180 -24.92 16.90 -16.96
C LEU A 180 -23.74 16.77 -17.94
N GLU A 181 -23.89 17.30 -19.17
CA GLU A 181 -22.80 17.27 -20.17
C GLU A 181 -21.68 18.25 -19.80
N VAL A 182 -22.05 19.40 -19.24
CA VAL A 182 -21.08 20.36 -18.70
C VAL A 182 -20.29 19.73 -17.57
N ASP A 183 -20.97 19.12 -16.57
CA ASP A 183 -20.35 18.48 -15.43
C ASP A 183 -19.40 17.33 -15.87
N ARG A 184 -19.84 16.50 -16.84
CA ARG A 184 -19.00 15.45 -17.43
C ARG A 184 -17.77 16.00 -18.14
N ARG A 185 -17.90 17.12 -18.84
CA ARG A 185 -16.79 17.78 -19.52
C ARG A 185 -15.78 18.33 -18.53
N GLU A 186 -16.26 18.95 -17.45
CA GLU A 186 -15.41 19.46 -16.38
C GLU A 186 -14.62 18.33 -15.69
N ILE A 187 -15.28 17.22 -15.35
CA ILE A 187 -14.62 16.07 -14.75
C ILE A 187 -13.58 15.45 -15.69
N ARG A 188 -13.90 15.28 -16.99
CA ARG A 188 -12.92 14.79 -17.96
C ARG A 188 -11.69 15.72 -18.08
N LYS A 189 -11.91 17.03 -18.05
CA LYS A 189 -10.84 18.02 -18.05
C LYS A 189 -10.00 17.87 -16.78
N ARG A 190 -10.63 17.69 -15.61
CA ARG A 190 -9.92 17.49 -14.35
C ARG A 190 -9.08 16.21 -14.36
N ILE A 191 -9.64 15.08 -14.84
CA ILE A 191 -8.91 13.82 -15.03
C ILE A 191 -7.67 14.04 -15.92
N SER A 192 -7.81 14.76 -17.04
CA SER A 192 -6.69 15.04 -17.94
C SER A 192 -5.58 15.86 -17.26
N VAL A 193 -5.94 16.84 -16.44
CA VAL A 193 -4.97 17.65 -15.67
C VAL A 193 -4.25 16.77 -14.65
N LEU A 194 -5.00 15.99 -13.84
CA LEU A 194 -4.43 15.10 -12.82
C LEU A 194 -3.47 14.08 -13.43
N LYS A 195 -3.81 13.47 -14.58
CA LYS A 195 -2.90 12.56 -15.29
C LYS A 195 -1.58 13.23 -15.67
N LYS A 196 -1.62 14.46 -16.19
CA LYS A 196 -0.41 15.22 -16.54
C LYS A 196 0.43 15.58 -15.31
N GLU A 197 -0.20 15.89 -14.19
CA GLU A 197 0.51 16.18 -12.93
C GLU A 197 1.19 14.92 -12.40
N LEU A 198 0.52 13.77 -12.42
CA LEU A 198 1.08 12.49 -12.03
C LEU A 198 2.26 12.07 -12.92
N GLU A 199 2.21 12.30 -14.23
CA GLU A 199 3.33 12.04 -15.13
C GLU A 199 4.59 12.84 -14.73
N LYS A 200 4.43 14.10 -14.31
CA LYS A 200 5.56 14.92 -13.82
C LYS A 200 6.17 14.33 -12.54
N VAL A 201 5.33 13.87 -11.61
CA VAL A 201 5.78 13.25 -10.37
C VAL A 201 6.51 11.93 -10.67
N ARG A 202 5.97 11.09 -11.56
CA ARG A 202 6.62 9.85 -12.03
C ARG A 202 8.00 10.11 -12.65
N ALA A 203 8.13 11.12 -13.52
CA ALA A 203 9.40 11.49 -14.13
C ALA A 203 10.44 11.94 -13.08
N HIS A 204 10.00 12.61 -11.99
CA HIS A 204 10.86 13.01 -10.90
C HIS A 204 11.33 11.79 -10.08
N ARG A 205 10.43 10.88 -9.74
CA ARG A 205 10.75 9.62 -9.06
C ARG A 205 11.74 8.77 -9.84
N HIS A 206 11.55 8.63 -11.15
CA HIS A 206 12.47 7.86 -12.00
C HIS A 206 13.92 8.36 -11.91
N ARG A 207 14.15 9.67 -11.79
CA ARG A 207 15.48 10.25 -11.57
C ARG A 207 16.09 9.85 -10.22
N TYR A 208 15.30 9.91 -9.14
CA TYR A 208 15.76 9.46 -7.81
C TYR A 208 16.03 7.96 -7.76
N ARG A 209 15.22 7.14 -8.46
CA ARG A 209 15.43 5.70 -8.60
C ARG A 209 16.74 5.38 -9.30
N SER A 210 17.08 6.11 -10.36
CA SER A 210 18.35 5.95 -11.06
C SER A 210 19.55 6.28 -10.18
N GLN A 211 19.42 7.24 -9.27
CA GLN A 211 20.46 7.54 -8.27
C GLN A 211 20.56 6.44 -7.21
N ARG A 212 19.43 5.91 -6.72
CA ARG A 212 19.42 4.77 -5.76
C ARG A 212 20.07 3.52 -6.35
N LYS A 213 19.77 3.17 -7.59
CA LYS A 213 20.42 2.04 -8.29
C LYS A 213 21.94 2.18 -8.38
N ARG A 214 22.45 3.40 -8.40
CA ARG A 214 23.91 3.65 -8.36
C ARG A 214 24.51 3.44 -6.97
N SER A 215 23.79 3.71 -5.88
CA SER A 215 24.28 3.52 -4.51
C SER A 215 24.20 2.07 -4.02
N ARG A 216 23.53 1.17 -4.76
CA ARG A 216 23.42 -0.29 -4.53
C ARG A 216 22.98 -0.73 -3.13
N ILE A 217 22.26 0.12 -2.46
CA ILE A 217 21.58 -0.27 -1.22
C ILE A 217 20.32 -1.04 -1.62
N PRO A 218 20.17 -2.33 -1.24
CA PRO A 218 19.01 -3.12 -1.62
C PRO A 218 17.72 -2.54 -1.04
N LEU A 219 16.65 -2.64 -1.82
CA LEU A 219 15.31 -2.22 -1.43
C LEU A 219 14.51 -3.42 -0.96
N ILE A 220 14.00 -3.34 0.26
CA ILE A 220 13.17 -4.36 0.90
C ILE A 220 11.79 -3.77 1.07
N SER A 221 10.76 -4.38 0.49
CA SER A 221 9.38 -3.89 0.62
C SER A 221 8.54 -4.78 1.52
N LEU A 222 7.85 -4.17 2.48
CA LEU A 222 6.86 -4.86 3.32
C LEU A 222 5.55 -4.98 2.53
N VAL A 223 5.10 -6.20 2.32
CA VAL A 223 3.81 -6.50 1.70
C VAL A 223 2.97 -7.34 2.64
N GLY A 224 1.66 -7.32 2.47
CA GLY A 224 0.76 -8.11 3.31
C GLY A 224 -0.60 -7.46 3.45
N TYR A 225 -1.53 -8.20 4.02
CA TYR A 225 -2.90 -7.75 4.20
C TYR A 225 -3.00 -6.49 5.06
N THR A 226 -4.11 -5.74 4.96
CA THR A 226 -4.38 -4.61 5.86
C THR A 226 -4.36 -5.08 7.32
N ASN A 227 -3.82 -4.26 8.21
CA ASN A 227 -3.69 -4.55 9.64
C ASN A 227 -2.84 -5.80 10.01
N ALA A 228 -2.04 -6.35 9.08
CA ALA A 228 -1.11 -7.46 9.39
C ALA A 228 0.08 -7.02 10.27
N GLY A 229 0.28 -5.72 10.45
CA GLY A 229 1.33 -5.15 11.31
C GLY A 229 2.59 -4.69 10.57
N LYS A 230 2.49 -4.35 9.27
CA LYS A 230 3.61 -3.85 8.45
C LYS A 230 4.26 -2.60 9.04
N SER A 231 3.50 -1.56 9.31
CA SER A 231 3.99 -0.29 9.89
C SER A 231 4.56 -0.48 11.29
N THR A 232 3.97 -1.39 12.09
CA THR A 232 4.51 -1.79 13.40
C THR A 232 5.89 -2.44 13.25
N LEU A 233 6.05 -3.31 12.25
CA LEU A 233 7.30 -3.98 11.94
C LEU A 233 8.36 -2.98 11.46
N LEU A 234 8.01 -2.05 10.56
CA LEU A 234 8.89 -0.96 10.14
C LEU A 234 9.41 -0.18 11.36
N ASN A 235 8.51 0.28 12.23
CA ASN A 235 8.87 1.05 13.43
C ASN A 235 9.79 0.25 14.35
N ARG A 236 9.51 -1.05 14.54
CA ARG A 236 10.31 -1.92 15.39
C ARG A 236 11.74 -2.08 14.88
N ILE A 237 11.92 -2.28 13.58
CA ILE A 237 13.23 -2.51 12.97
C ILE A 237 14.02 -1.21 12.86
N THR A 238 13.37 -0.09 12.53
CA THR A 238 14.06 1.18 12.21
C THR A 238 14.05 2.19 13.36
N HIS A 239 13.47 1.85 14.50
CA HIS A 239 13.26 2.76 15.63
C HIS A 239 12.57 4.08 15.23
N ALA A 240 11.75 4.03 14.18
CA ALA A 240 11.01 5.18 13.68
C ALA A 240 9.66 5.31 14.42
N GLU A 241 9.14 6.54 14.46
CA GLU A 241 7.81 6.83 15.01
C GLU A 241 6.82 7.08 13.84
N VAL A 242 6.60 6.09 12.99
CA VAL A 242 5.51 6.14 12.01
C VAL A 242 4.20 5.90 12.73
N LEU A 243 3.18 6.68 12.40
CA LEU A 243 1.84 6.50 12.97
C LEU A 243 1.34 5.06 12.74
N VAL A 244 1.14 4.35 13.84
CA VAL A 244 0.52 3.02 13.83
C VAL A 244 -0.88 3.19 14.40
N ALA A 245 -1.90 2.95 13.58
CA ALA A 245 -3.28 2.91 14.02
C ALA A 245 -3.82 1.48 13.80
N ASP A 246 -4.65 1.00 14.71
CA ASP A 246 -5.38 -0.26 14.56
C ASP A 246 -6.60 -0.04 13.65
N GLN A 247 -6.32 0.46 12.45
CA GLN A 247 -7.29 0.79 11.41
C GLN A 247 -6.84 0.22 10.07
N LEU A 248 -7.80 -0.15 9.23
CA LEU A 248 -7.52 -0.62 7.88
C LEU A 248 -6.96 0.55 7.04
N PHE A 249 -5.93 0.29 6.24
CA PHE A 249 -5.25 1.29 5.40
C PHE A 249 -4.64 2.48 6.16
N ALA A 250 -4.12 2.26 7.38
CA ALA A 250 -3.43 3.29 8.14
C ALA A 250 -2.23 3.89 7.38
N THR A 251 -1.59 3.12 6.50
CA THR A 251 -0.51 3.58 5.61
C THR A 251 -1.00 3.58 4.17
N LEU A 252 -1.03 4.76 3.55
CA LEU A 252 -1.29 4.93 2.11
C LEU A 252 -0.01 5.36 1.37
N ASP A 253 0.72 6.30 1.93
CA ASP A 253 1.96 6.82 1.37
C ASP A 253 3.14 5.94 1.78
N PRO A 254 3.95 5.42 0.83
CA PRO A 254 5.09 4.59 1.17
C PRO A 254 6.10 5.33 2.03
N THR A 255 6.56 4.67 3.07
CA THR A 255 7.57 5.22 3.97
C THR A 255 8.82 4.37 3.92
N THR A 256 9.93 4.94 3.41
CA THR A 256 11.22 4.26 3.30
C THR A 256 12.16 4.70 4.43
N ARG A 257 12.84 3.72 5.08
CA ARG A 257 13.83 3.93 6.13
C ARG A 257 15.06 3.07 5.89
N ARG A 258 16.21 3.55 6.35
CA ARG A 258 17.43 2.72 6.37
C ARG A 258 17.34 1.72 7.50
N VAL A 259 17.82 0.52 7.24
CA VAL A 259 17.98 -0.56 8.21
C VAL A 259 19.40 -1.07 8.16
N GLU A 260 19.97 -1.35 9.32
CA GLU A 260 21.25 -2.02 9.47
C GLU A 260 20.98 -3.50 9.77
N LEU A 261 21.59 -4.37 8.96
CA LEU A 261 21.48 -5.82 9.10
C LEU A 261 22.58 -6.35 10.03
N PRO A 262 22.42 -7.54 10.62
CA PRO A 262 23.32 -8.07 11.64
C PRO A 262 24.80 -8.14 11.24
N GLY A 263 25.11 -8.39 9.96
CA GLY A 263 26.48 -8.41 9.41
C GLY A 263 27.04 -7.03 9.04
N GLY A 264 26.34 -5.94 9.40
CA GLY A 264 26.77 -4.56 9.10
C GLY A 264 26.38 -4.06 7.71
N HIS A 265 25.64 -4.84 6.93
CA HIS A 265 25.09 -4.41 5.65
C HIS A 265 23.96 -3.41 5.86
N GLN A 266 23.79 -2.49 4.90
CA GLN A 266 22.68 -1.53 4.91
C GLN A 266 21.64 -1.91 3.86
N GLY A 267 20.36 -1.77 4.22
CA GLY A 267 19.20 -1.91 3.36
C GLY A 267 18.26 -0.72 3.47
N LEU A 268 17.35 -0.59 2.52
CA LEU A 268 16.21 0.32 2.58
C LEU A 268 14.96 -0.51 2.81
N LEU A 269 14.26 -0.27 3.92
CA LEU A 269 13.00 -0.93 4.26
C LEU A 269 11.85 0.03 3.98
N THR A 270 10.90 -0.40 3.14
CA THR A 270 9.75 0.41 2.74
C THR A 270 8.45 -0.24 3.23
N ASP A 271 7.65 0.52 3.97
CA ASP A 271 6.25 0.17 4.26
C ASP A 271 5.38 0.54 3.07
N THR A 272 4.47 -0.35 2.70
CA THR A 272 3.57 -0.18 1.56
C THR A 272 2.11 -0.25 1.99
N VAL A 273 1.22 0.13 1.08
CA VAL A 273 -0.23 0.02 1.27
C VAL A 273 -0.60 -1.43 1.58
N GLY A 274 -1.48 -1.65 2.57
CA GLY A 274 -2.02 -2.96 2.84
C GLY A 274 -2.91 -3.47 1.71
N PHE A 275 -2.75 -4.73 1.35
CA PHE A 275 -3.67 -5.39 0.44
C PHE A 275 -4.98 -5.71 1.13
N ILE A 276 -6.05 -5.79 0.36
CA ILE A 276 -7.38 -6.17 0.81
C ILE A 276 -8.03 -7.00 -0.29
N GLN A 277 -8.99 -7.82 0.09
CA GLN A 277 -9.78 -8.59 -0.86
C GLN A 277 -10.64 -7.67 -1.74
N LYS A 278 -10.89 -8.08 -2.97
CA LYS A 278 -11.70 -7.32 -3.94
C LYS A 278 -11.16 -5.89 -4.17
N LEU A 279 -9.83 -5.75 -4.28
CA LEU A 279 -9.22 -4.46 -4.58
C LEU A 279 -9.69 -3.99 -5.95
N PRO A 280 -10.35 -2.83 -6.05
CA PRO A 280 -10.87 -2.37 -7.34
C PRO A 280 -9.75 -2.15 -8.37
N THR A 281 -9.95 -2.61 -9.60
CA THR A 281 -8.97 -2.46 -10.70
C THR A 281 -8.61 -1.00 -10.97
N GLN A 282 -9.56 -0.08 -10.75
CA GLN A 282 -9.34 1.36 -10.86
C GLN A 282 -8.36 1.87 -9.79
N LEU A 283 -8.38 1.28 -8.59
CA LEU A 283 -7.42 1.59 -7.54
C LEU A 283 -6.03 1.03 -7.86
N ILE A 284 -5.93 -0.19 -8.38
CA ILE A 284 -4.65 -0.76 -8.83
C ILE A 284 -4.00 0.19 -9.84
N ALA A 285 -4.76 0.69 -10.84
CA ALA A 285 -4.26 1.64 -11.81
C ALA A 285 -3.86 3.01 -11.19
N ALA A 286 -4.62 3.51 -10.21
CA ALA A 286 -4.32 4.74 -9.52
C ALA A 286 -3.09 4.61 -8.61
N PHE A 287 -2.93 3.47 -7.93
CA PHE A 287 -1.80 3.17 -7.05
C PHE A 287 -0.62 2.51 -7.75
N GLN A 288 -0.65 2.42 -9.08
CA GLN A 288 0.43 1.81 -9.84
C GLN A 288 1.81 2.33 -9.43
N ALA A 289 1.95 3.61 -9.11
CA ALA A 289 3.22 4.19 -8.67
C ALA A 289 3.66 3.73 -7.26
N THR A 290 2.73 3.42 -6.36
CA THR A 290 3.01 2.84 -5.03
C THR A 290 3.30 1.35 -5.16
N LEU A 291 2.59 0.67 -6.06
CA LEU A 291 2.82 -0.72 -6.40
C LEU A 291 4.11 -0.92 -7.22
N GLU A 292 4.54 0.09 -8.00
CA GLU A 292 5.84 0.11 -8.67
C GLU A 292 7.02 0.02 -7.67
N GLU A 293 6.89 0.53 -6.44
CA GLU A 293 7.91 0.36 -5.40
C GLU A 293 8.03 -1.09 -4.92
N ILE A 294 6.94 -1.86 -5.00
CA ILE A 294 6.97 -3.30 -4.72
C ILE A 294 7.67 -4.03 -5.86
N SER A 295 7.32 -3.73 -7.11
CA SER A 295 7.92 -4.39 -8.29
C SER A 295 9.40 -4.03 -8.51
N GLU A 296 9.92 -2.99 -7.88
CA GLU A 296 11.34 -2.59 -7.92
C GLU A 296 12.13 -3.07 -6.71
N ALA A 297 11.51 -3.78 -5.77
CA ALA A 297 12.18 -4.31 -4.60
C ALA A 297 13.13 -5.47 -4.97
N ASP A 298 14.22 -5.57 -4.23
CA ASP A 298 15.17 -6.70 -4.34
C ASP A 298 14.69 -7.89 -3.48
N LEU A 299 13.85 -7.62 -2.47
CA LEU A 299 13.26 -8.61 -1.57
C LEU A 299 11.90 -8.13 -1.06
N LEU A 300 10.94 -9.03 -0.95
CA LEU A 300 9.65 -8.78 -0.30
C LEU A 300 9.60 -9.47 1.06
N ILE A 301 9.09 -8.76 2.06
CA ILE A 301 8.72 -9.34 3.35
C ILE A 301 7.20 -9.40 3.39
N HIS A 302 6.66 -10.62 3.27
CA HIS A 302 5.23 -10.85 3.35
C HIS A 302 4.80 -11.00 4.81
N VAL A 303 4.19 -9.97 5.37
CA VAL A 303 3.71 -9.95 6.75
C VAL A 303 2.31 -10.56 6.82
N VAL A 304 2.18 -11.65 7.58
CA VAL A 304 0.92 -12.41 7.75
C VAL A 304 0.50 -12.35 9.21
N ASP A 305 -0.75 -11.99 9.47
CA ASP A 305 -1.36 -12.05 10.81
C ASP A 305 -1.80 -13.48 11.11
N VAL A 306 -1.04 -14.20 11.94
CA VAL A 306 -1.34 -15.61 12.28
C VAL A 306 -2.53 -15.77 13.21
N THR A 307 -3.03 -14.69 13.79
CA THR A 307 -4.19 -14.73 14.69
C THR A 307 -5.52 -14.67 13.96
N HIS A 308 -5.48 -14.34 12.66
CA HIS A 308 -6.68 -14.22 11.85
C HIS A 308 -7.16 -15.62 11.38
N PRO A 309 -8.46 -15.95 11.51
CA PRO A 309 -8.99 -17.25 11.08
C PRO A 309 -8.68 -17.58 9.61
N ASN A 310 -8.68 -16.56 8.75
CA ASN A 310 -8.45 -16.68 7.31
C ASN A 310 -7.02 -16.25 6.91
N ALA A 311 -6.01 -16.52 7.75
CA ALA A 311 -4.62 -16.09 7.50
C ALA A 311 -4.08 -16.67 6.17
N LEU A 312 -4.38 -17.93 5.85
CA LEU A 312 -3.96 -18.58 4.61
C LEU A 312 -4.63 -17.97 3.37
N GLU A 313 -5.93 -17.69 3.45
CA GLU A 313 -6.71 -17.06 2.40
C GLU A 313 -6.24 -15.64 2.12
N GLN A 314 -5.96 -14.86 3.18
CA GLN A 314 -5.38 -13.54 3.09
C GLN A 314 -3.99 -13.59 2.44
N ALA A 315 -3.15 -14.54 2.81
CA ALA A 315 -1.84 -14.72 2.22
C ALA A 315 -1.92 -15.09 0.73
N ARG A 316 -2.88 -15.93 0.33
CA ARG A 316 -3.15 -16.25 -1.08
C ARG A 316 -3.59 -15.01 -1.86
N SER A 317 -4.51 -14.20 -1.30
CA SER A 317 -4.97 -12.95 -1.92
C SER A 317 -3.81 -11.98 -2.19
N VAL A 318 -2.87 -11.87 -1.24
CA VAL A 318 -1.64 -11.06 -1.42
C VAL A 318 -0.80 -11.61 -2.57
N THR A 319 -0.58 -12.93 -2.60
CA THR A 319 0.20 -13.60 -3.66
C THR A 319 -0.42 -13.39 -5.05
N ASP A 320 -1.75 -13.46 -5.15
CA ASP A 320 -2.46 -13.24 -6.42
C ASP A 320 -2.35 -11.77 -6.87
N THR A 321 -2.44 -10.83 -5.94
CA THR A 321 -2.21 -9.40 -6.25
C THR A 321 -0.74 -9.16 -6.70
N LEU A 322 0.25 -9.82 -6.08
CA LEU A 322 1.65 -9.73 -6.53
C LEU A 322 1.84 -10.23 -7.96
N LYS A 323 1.12 -11.29 -8.37
CA LYS A 323 1.11 -11.75 -9.78
C LYS A 323 0.48 -10.72 -10.72
N GLU A 324 -0.65 -10.10 -10.32
CA GLU A 324 -1.31 -9.06 -11.13
C GLU A 324 -0.41 -7.86 -11.41
N ILE A 325 0.44 -7.48 -10.44
CA ILE A 325 1.41 -6.39 -10.60
C ILE A 325 2.78 -6.85 -11.13
N GLN A 326 2.90 -8.11 -11.54
CA GLN A 326 4.12 -8.71 -12.11
C GLN A 326 5.33 -8.69 -11.15
N ALA A 327 5.08 -8.81 -9.85
CA ALA A 327 6.09 -8.83 -8.79
C ALA A 327 6.38 -10.26 -8.23
N ASP A 328 5.80 -11.28 -8.82
CA ASP A 328 5.91 -12.69 -8.42
C ASP A 328 7.32 -13.29 -8.65
N HIS A 329 8.15 -12.60 -9.43
CA HIS A 329 9.55 -12.98 -9.68
C HIS A 329 10.51 -12.57 -8.55
N ILE A 330 10.07 -11.71 -7.62
CA ILE A 330 10.89 -11.18 -6.53
C ILE A 330 10.92 -12.22 -5.39
N PRO A 331 12.10 -12.49 -4.78
CA PRO A 331 12.18 -13.39 -3.64
C PRO A 331 11.32 -12.86 -2.47
N VAL A 332 10.68 -13.79 -1.75
CA VAL A 332 9.77 -13.48 -0.64
C VAL A 332 10.22 -14.21 0.62
N ILE A 333 10.29 -13.49 1.73
CA ILE A 333 10.38 -14.04 3.09
C ILE A 333 9.04 -13.79 3.77
N THR A 334 8.44 -14.81 4.38
CA THR A 334 7.18 -14.67 5.09
C THR A 334 7.43 -14.38 6.58
N ALA A 335 6.93 -13.26 7.07
CA ALA A 335 6.96 -12.91 8.48
C ALA A 335 5.60 -13.22 9.13
N LEU A 336 5.52 -14.33 9.86
CA LEU A 336 4.32 -14.75 10.61
C LEU A 336 4.21 -13.91 11.86
N ASN A 337 3.40 -12.85 11.81
CA ASN A 337 3.32 -11.82 12.85
C ASN A 337 2.20 -12.07 13.85
N LYS A 338 2.30 -11.39 14.99
CA LYS A 338 1.37 -11.42 16.14
C LYS A 338 1.39 -12.74 16.92
N ILE A 339 2.52 -13.47 16.90
CA ILE A 339 2.67 -14.73 17.68
C ILE A 339 2.46 -14.53 19.19
N ASP A 340 2.62 -13.30 19.68
CA ASP A 340 2.35 -12.93 21.08
C ASP A 340 0.88 -13.04 21.48
N ARG A 341 -0.04 -13.17 20.53
CA ARG A 341 -1.47 -13.37 20.73
C ARG A 341 -1.91 -14.84 20.60
N LEU A 342 -1.01 -15.72 20.16
CA LEU A 342 -1.32 -17.15 20.06
C LEU A 342 -1.47 -17.76 21.45
N PRO A 343 -2.45 -18.66 21.66
CA PRO A 343 -2.67 -19.30 22.95
C PRO A 343 -1.52 -20.23 23.35
N LEU A 344 -0.82 -20.80 22.38
CA LEU A 344 0.34 -21.69 22.56
C LEU A 344 1.44 -21.32 21.58
N PRO A 345 2.69 -21.09 22.01
CA PRO A 345 3.81 -20.78 21.12
C PRO A 345 4.09 -21.86 20.06
N GLU A 346 3.78 -23.12 20.35
CA GLU A 346 4.00 -24.27 19.47
C GLU A 346 3.16 -24.19 18.19
N LEU A 347 2.00 -23.54 18.22
CA LEU A 347 1.16 -23.30 17.05
C LEU A 347 1.89 -22.47 15.98
N ALA A 348 2.84 -21.61 16.39
CA ALA A 348 3.65 -20.89 15.43
C ALA A 348 4.51 -21.83 14.57
N ASN A 349 5.03 -22.93 15.15
CA ASN A 349 5.84 -23.92 14.45
C ASN A 349 5.01 -24.76 13.46
N GLU A 350 3.75 -25.04 13.77
CA GLU A 350 2.84 -25.70 12.84
C GLU A 350 2.56 -24.84 11.62
N LEU A 351 2.30 -23.55 11.84
CA LEU A 351 2.05 -22.57 10.76
C LEU A 351 3.30 -22.33 9.89
N LEU A 352 4.52 -22.45 10.45
CA LEU A 352 5.75 -22.33 9.66
C LEU A 352 5.84 -23.37 8.55
N ALA A 353 5.23 -24.57 8.72
CA ALA A 353 5.24 -25.63 7.72
C ALA A 353 4.43 -25.27 6.47
N ASP A 354 3.42 -24.41 6.60
CA ASP A 354 2.56 -23.99 5.49
C ASP A 354 3.15 -22.88 4.63
N PHE A 355 4.23 -22.23 5.12
CA PHE A 355 4.85 -21.10 4.42
C PHE A 355 6.33 -21.34 4.14
N PRO A 356 6.77 -21.28 2.88
CA PRO A 356 8.19 -21.38 2.56
C PRO A 356 8.94 -20.14 3.08
N LYS A 357 10.18 -20.35 3.56
CA LYS A 357 11.04 -19.29 4.09
C LYS A 357 10.33 -18.40 5.12
N ALA A 358 9.62 -19.02 6.08
CA ALA A 358 8.87 -18.27 7.08
C ALA A 358 9.67 -18.06 8.38
N VAL A 359 9.45 -16.92 9.01
CA VAL A 359 9.97 -16.56 10.34
C VAL A 359 8.82 -16.11 11.22
N ALA A 360 8.71 -16.70 12.41
CA ALA A 360 7.69 -16.35 13.38
C ALA A 360 8.12 -15.11 14.19
N ILE A 361 7.29 -14.07 14.20
CA ILE A 361 7.62 -12.79 14.82
C ILE A 361 6.49 -12.20 15.66
N SER A 362 6.83 -11.33 16.59
CA SER A 362 5.93 -10.32 17.13
C SER A 362 6.55 -8.94 16.92
N ALA A 363 6.06 -8.21 15.95
CA ALA A 363 6.48 -6.84 15.70
C ALA A 363 6.24 -5.94 16.93
N LEU A 364 5.15 -6.17 17.66
CA LEU A 364 4.80 -5.42 18.86
C LEU A 364 5.78 -5.69 20.03
N LYS A 365 6.10 -6.96 20.29
CA LYS A 365 6.96 -7.38 21.40
C LYS A 365 8.44 -7.44 21.03
N GLY A 366 8.78 -7.43 19.75
CA GLY A 366 10.16 -7.54 19.25
C GLY A 366 10.70 -8.97 19.22
N LEU A 367 9.82 -9.98 19.29
CA LEU A 367 10.21 -11.39 19.21
C LEU A 367 10.49 -11.76 17.75
N GLY A 368 11.52 -12.59 17.50
CA GLY A 368 11.86 -13.10 16.18
C GLY A 368 12.41 -12.07 15.18
N ILE A 369 12.66 -10.82 15.63
CA ILE A 369 13.12 -9.74 14.75
C ILE A 369 14.57 -9.97 14.29
N ASN A 370 15.45 -10.43 15.16
CA ASN A 370 16.84 -10.72 14.79
C ASN A 370 16.92 -11.88 13.79
N GLU A 371 16.12 -12.91 13.98
CA GLU A 371 15.99 -14.05 13.08
C GLU A 371 15.47 -13.62 11.69
N LEU A 372 14.50 -12.70 11.67
CA LEU A 372 14.02 -12.10 10.42
C LEU A 372 15.11 -11.30 9.73
N LEU A 373 15.86 -10.46 10.45
CA LEU A 373 16.95 -9.67 9.89
C LEU A 373 18.10 -10.57 9.36
N GLN A 374 18.41 -11.67 10.04
CA GLN A 374 19.36 -12.67 9.56
C GLN A 374 18.89 -13.33 8.27
N ALA A 375 17.58 -13.73 8.20
CA ALA A 375 17.02 -14.32 7.00
C ALA A 375 17.05 -13.34 5.81
N ILE A 376 16.76 -12.05 6.04
CA ILE A 376 16.87 -10.99 5.05
C ILE A 376 18.31 -10.88 4.54
N GLU A 377 19.28 -10.85 5.46
CA GLU A 377 20.69 -10.73 5.12
C GLU A 377 21.17 -11.91 4.30
N MET A 378 20.82 -13.13 4.71
CA MET A 378 21.14 -14.35 3.96
C MET A 378 20.57 -14.32 2.54
N GLU A 379 19.30 -13.93 2.36
CA GLU A 379 18.65 -13.89 1.05
C GLU A 379 19.31 -12.86 0.13
N LEU A 380 19.67 -11.67 0.66
CA LEU A 380 20.22 -10.58 -0.15
C LEU A 380 21.71 -10.73 -0.41
N PHE A 381 22.45 -11.35 0.53
CA PHE A 381 23.92 -11.33 0.54
C PHE A 381 24.56 -12.73 0.65
N GLU A 382 23.78 -13.81 0.55
CA GLU A 382 24.26 -15.20 0.65
C GLU A 382 25.49 -15.48 -0.25
N ASN A 383 25.60 -14.77 -1.37
CA ASN A 383 26.70 -14.90 -2.32
C ASN A 383 27.78 -13.82 -2.19
N PHE A 384 27.79 -13.05 -1.12
CA PHE A 384 28.76 -12.00 -0.89
C PHE A 384 29.78 -12.42 0.17
N THR A 385 31.07 -12.23 -0.15
CA THR A 385 32.16 -12.49 0.80
C THR A 385 32.84 -11.18 1.18
N PRO A 386 33.11 -10.95 2.49
CA PRO A 386 33.90 -9.82 2.92
C PRO A 386 35.35 -9.94 2.45
N ILE A 387 35.87 -8.90 1.82
CA ILE A 387 37.27 -8.84 1.41
C ILE A 387 37.87 -7.47 1.69
N THR A 388 39.19 -7.50 1.92
CA THR A 388 40.04 -6.31 1.93
C THR A 388 41.07 -6.49 0.82
N VAL A 389 41.10 -5.55 -0.12
CA VAL A 389 41.97 -5.60 -1.28
C VAL A 389 42.75 -4.29 -1.44
N GLN A 390 43.99 -4.38 -1.86
CA GLN A 390 44.76 -3.23 -2.27
C GLN A 390 44.97 -3.28 -3.77
N ILE A 391 44.29 -2.41 -4.50
CA ILE A 391 44.25 -2.41 -5.97
C ILE A 391 45.12 -1.26 -6.49
N PRO A 392 46.14 -1.54 -7.33
CA PRO A 392 46.95 -0.50 -7.96
C PRO A 392 46.07 0.41 -8.85
N TYR A 393 46.42 1.69 -8.99
CA TYR A 393 45.73 2.61 -9.85
C TYR A 393 45.72 2.22 -11.34
N THR A 394 46.70 1.38 -11.75
CA THR A 394 46.76 0.80 -13.10
C THR A 394 45.57 -0.12 -13.40
N GLU A 395 44.99 -0.72 -12.36
CA GLU A 395 43.86 -1.65 -12.44
C GLU A 395 42.52 -0.94 -12.17
N GLY A 396 42.33 0.24 -12.76
CA GLY A 396 41.11 1.05 -12.58
C GLY A 396 39.80 0.32 -12.90
N GLN A 397 39.88 -0.70 -13.80
CA GLN A 397 38.71 -1.55 -14.11
C GLN A 397 38.24 -2.39 -12.91
N LEU A 398 39.18 -2.90 -12.10
CA LEU A 398 38.86 -3.67 -10.90
C LEU A 398 38.28 -2.75 -9.80
N ILE A 399 38.84 -1.54 -9.67
CA ILE A 399 38.27 -0.53 -8.75
C ILE A 399 36.85 -0.20 -9.15
N SER A 400 36.60 0.08 -10.44
CA SER A 400 35.25 0.33 -10.95
C SER A 400 34.35 -0.89 -10.76
N LEU A 401 34.81 -2.09 -11.03
CA LEU A 401 34.06 -3.33 -10.86
C LEU A 401 33.69 -3.59 -9.39
N PHE A 402 34.60 -3.27 -8.44
CA PHE A 402 34.28 -3.35 -7.02
C PHE A 402 33.16 -2.37 -6.64
N HIS A 403 33.28 -1.12 -7.12
CA HIS A 403 32.23 -0.13 -6.94
C HIS A 403 30.93 -0.50 -7.69
N GLU A 404 31.05 -1.20 -8.79
CA GLU A 404 29.91 -1.60 -9.62
C GLU A 404 29.19 -2.86 -9.15
N GLN A 405 29.85 -3.82 -8.54
CA GLN A 405 29.26 -5.12 -8.18
C GLN A 405 29.49 -5.53 -6.71
N GLY A 406 30.26 -4.77 -5.95
CA GLY A 406 30.49 -4.95 -4.52
C GLY A 406 29.82 -3.87 -3.68
N GLN A 407 29.88 -4.04 -2.37
CA GLN A 407 29.55 -3.02 -1.37
C GLN A 407 30.83 -2.56 -0.71
N VAL A 408 31.09 -1.26 -0.78
CA VAL A 408 32.29 -0.67 -0.19
C VAL A 408 31.97 -0.17 1.22
N THR A 409 32.74 -0.64 2.20
CA THR A 409 32.64 -0.22 3.60
C THR A 409 33.63 0.89 3.92
N LEU A 410 34.88 0.73 3.41
CA LEU A 410 35.95 1.70 3.63
C LEU A 410 36.81 1.82 2.36
N ILE A 411 37.26 3.04 2.05
CA ILE A 411 38.24 3.32 1.00
C ILE A 411 39.35 4.17 1.56
N GLU A 412 40.57 3.70 1.35
CA GLU A 412 41.79 4.44 1.67
C GLU A 412 42.64 4.59 0.42
N HIS A 413 42.97 5.83 0.06
CA HIS A 413 43.87 6.12 -1.04
C HIS A 413 45.31 6.15 -0.53
N LYS A 414 46.16 5.22 -1.03
CA LYS A 414 47.58 5.15 -0.73
C LYS A 414 48.42 5.54 -1.97
N ARG A 415 49.72 5.81 -1.78
CA ARG A 415 50.60 6.23 -2.89
C ARG A 415 50.63 5.26 -4.07
N LYS A 416 50.53 3.95 -3.85
CA LYS A 416 50.65 2.90 -4.88
C LYS A 416 49.33 2.32 -5.34
N GLY A 417 48.17 2.72 -4.76
CA GLY A 417 46.87 2.17 -5.09
C GLY A 417 45.79 2.54 -4.09
N VAL A 418 44.66 1.87 -4.17
CA VAL A 418 43.49 2.06 -3.31
C VAL A 418 43.26 0.81 -2.48
N THR A 419 43.19 0.95 -1.16
CA THR A 419 42.72 -0.12 -0.28
C THR A 419 41.22 -0.01 -0.17
N ILE A 420 40.50 -1.09 -0.53
CA ILE A 420 39.04 -1.17 -0.44
C ILE A 420 38.71 -2.31 0.51
N GLN A 421 37.91 -2.00 1.53
CA GLN A 421 37.24 -2.99 2.36
C GLN A 421 35.77 -3.01 2.00
N GLY A 422 35.21 -4.21 1.92
CA GLY A 422 33.82 -4.36 1.57
C GLY A 422 33.43 -5.80 1.28
N TYR A 423 32.30 -5.96 0.64
CA TYR A 423 31.73 -7.26 0.29
C TYR A 423 31.59 -7.38 -1.23
N ILE A 424 31.98 -8.51 -1.80
CA ILE A 424 31.82 -8.78 -3.23
C ILE A 424 31.12 -10.13 -3.47
N PRO A 425 30.38 -10.27 -4.60
CA PRO A 425 29.82 -11.54 -5.00
C PRO A 425 30.92 -12.63 -5.13
N ASN A 426 30.64 -13.83 -4.63
CA ASN A 426 31.58 -14.96 -4.65
C ASN A 426 32.15 -15.23 -6.05
N ARG A 427 31.41 -15.02 -7.11
CA ARG A 427 31.86 -15.15 -8.50
C ARG A 427 33.00 -14.22 -8.88
N LEU A 428 33.21 -13.14 -8.13
CA LEU A 428 34.28 -12.15 -8.37
C LEU A 428 35.50 -12.39 -7.52
N LEU A 429 35.45 -13.22 -6.47
CA LEU A 429 36.57 -13.49 -5.56
C LEU A 429 37.84 -13.83 -6.30
N ALA A 430 37.75 -14.68 -7.33
CA ALA A 430 38.89 -15.10 -8.12
C ALA A 430 39.61 -13.92 -8.81
N ARG A 431 38.91 -12.83 -9.15
CA ARG A 431 39.50 -11.64 -9.79
C ARG A 431 40.30 -10.78 -8.80
N TYR A 432 39.95 -10.84 -7.53
CA TYR A 432 40.60 -10.06 -6.47
C TYR A 432 41.57 -10.86 -5.63
N ALA A 433 41.71 -12.17 -5.85
CA ALA A 433 42.57 -13.06 -5.07
C ALA A 433 44.06 -12.59 -5.02
N ALA A 434 44.55 -12.02 -6.11
CA ALA A 434 45.91 -11.49 -6.20
C ALA A 434 46.13 -10.21 -5.37
N TYR A 435 45.06 -9.54 -4.94
CA TYR A 435 45.08 -8.25 -4.25
C TYR A 435 44.69 -8.35 -2.77
N GLN A 436 44.38 -9.56 -2.26
CA GLN A 436 43.94 -9.81 -0.88
C GLN A 436 45.11 -9.93 0.12
N ASN A 437 46.26 -10.35 -0.34
CA ASN A 437 47.46 -10.64 0.51
C ASN A 437 48.60 -9.67 0.19
N ILE A 438 48.51 -8.44 0.66
CA ILE A 438 49.67 -7.55 0.64
C ILE A 438 50.10 -7.36 2.10
N PRO A 439 51.37 -7.72 2.45
CA PRO A 439 51.92 -7.45 3.77
C PRO A 439 51.84 -5.96 4.10
N PRO A 440 51.76 -5.57 5.38
CA PRO A 440 51.77 -4.17 5.77
C PRO A 440 53.02 -3.51 5.16
N ASP A 441 52.84 -2.31 4.58
CA ASP A 441 53.91 -1.51 4.03
C ASP A 441 55.05 -1.43 5.09
N GLU A 442 56.27 -1.84 4.73
CA GLU A 442 57.47 -1.57 5.52
C GLU A 442 57.53 -0.04 5.73
N PRO A 443 57.81 0.43 6.97
CA PRO A 443 57.98 1.85 7.22
C PRO A 443 59.11 2.38 6.33
N GLU A 444 58.82 3.37 5.50
CA GLU A 444 59.85 4.08 4.71
C GLU A 444 60.86 4.66 5.68
N GLU A 445 62.11 4.12 5.65
CA GLU A 445 63.27 4.78 6.24
C GLU A 445 63.41 6.12 5.56
N TYR A 446 63.13 7.19 6.30
CA TYR A 446 63.50 8.55 5.87
C TYR A 446 65.03 8.62 5.96
N GLU A 447 65.76 8.47 4.85
CA GLU A 447 67.08 8.99 4.72
C GLU A 447 67.01 10.51 4.91
N VAL A 448 67.37 10.94 6.09
CA VAL A 448 67.66 12.35 6.35
C VAL A 448 69.02 12.59 5.77
N ASP A 449 69.13 13.13 4.56
CA ASP A 449 70.33 13.75 4.05
C ASP A 449 70.64 14.95 4.96
N VAL A 450 71.72 14.74 5.73
CA VAL A 450 72.39 15.78 6.48
C VAL A 450 73.50 16.34 5.57
N ASP A 451 73.27 17.55 5.05
CA ASP A 451 74.33 18.50 4.66
C ASP A 451 73.96 19.91 5.13
#